data_650a01b993a851c15464ee2ffcaefcf2
#
_entry.id   650a01b993a851c15464ee2ffcaefcf2
#
_cell.length_a   1.000
_cell.length_b   1.000
_cell.length_c   1.000
_cell.angle_alpha   90.00
_cell.angle_beta   90.00
_cell.angle_gamma   90.00
#
_symmetry.space_group_name_H-M   'P 1'
#
loop_
_entity.id
_entity.type
_entity.pdbx_description
1 polymer ?
#
loop_
_entity_poly.entity_id
_entity_poly.type
_entity_poly.pdbx_seq_one_letter_code
_entity_poly.pdbx_strand_id
1 'polypeptide(L)'
;NTYYADSVIICCGGKSYPLTGSTGDGYTLAKQAGHTIIPLKPSLVPFTSGDKQCKDMQGLALKNVALRIVDKNSKKTVYSDFGEMLFTHFGMSGPMILSASSHIRDIQPDRYIAEIDLKPALDFEHLDRRIQNDFKENSNRDVSNAFSKLLPRKIIVPVLKRWGVPFDKKC
;
A
#
# COMPACT_ATOMS: atom_id res chain seq x y z
N ASN A 1 35.07 -2.03 -31.53
CA ASN A 1 35.18 -0.82 -32.37
C ASN A 1 35.17 0.41 -31.48
N THR A 2 36.02 1.40 -31.82
CA THR A 2 36.06 2.69 -31.13
C THR A 2 35.40 3.73 -32.03
N TYR A 3 34.53 4.54 -31.45
CA TYR A 3 33.88 5.65 -32.14
C TYR A 3 34.24 6.97 -31.45
N TYR A 4 34.39 8.04 -32.20
CA TYR A 4 34.64 9.39 -31.68
C TYR A 4 33.40 10.24 -31.87
N ALA A 5 33.00 11.00 -30.85
CA ALA A 5 31.86 11.90 -30.89
C ALA A 5 32.10 13.09 -29.96
N ASP A 6 31.52 14.24 -30.30
CA ASP A 6 31.57 15.45 -29.47
C ASP A 6 30.75 15.33 -28.19
N SER A 7 29.74 14.47 -28.19
CA SER A 7 28.86 14.21 -27.05
C SER A 7 28.40 12.76 -27.02
N VAL A 8 28.22 12.22 -25.82
CA VAL A 8 27.75 10.86 -25.61
C VAL A 8 26.53 10.89 -24.70
N ILE A 9 25.46 10.20 -25.11
CA ILE A 9 24.22 10.03 -24.31
C ILE A 9 24.15 8.62 -23.83
N ILE A 10 24.03 8.42 -22.50
CA ILE A 10 23.92 7.12 -21.86
C ILE A 10 22.43 6.78 -21.70
N CYS A 11 21.93 5.77 -22.45
CA CYS A 11 20.53 5.36 -22.49
C CYS A 11 20.37 3.85 -22.21
N CYS A 12 21.14 3.27 -21.29
CA CYS A 12 21.16 1.83 -21.01
C CYS A 12 20.24 1.39 -19.86
N GLY A 13 19.24 2.21 -19.52
CA GLY A 13 18.25 1.89 -18.48
C GLY A 13 18.81 1.99 -17.05
N GLY A 14 18.03 1.50 -16.10
CA GLY A 14 18.36 1.52 -14.68
C GLY A 14 18.81 0.16 -14.14
N LYS A 15 18.30 -0.20 -12.90
CA LYS A 15 18.69 -1.45 -12.22
C LYS A 15 17.46 -2.29 -11.78
N SER A 16 16.27 -1.99 -12.33
CA SER A 16 15.02 -2.59 -11.84
C SER A 16 14.78 -4.03 -12.32
N TYR A 17 15.24 -4.36 -13.54
CA TYR A 17 15.02 -5.68 -14.15
C TYR A 17 16.31 -6.20 -14.80
N PRO A 18 17.26 -6.72 -14.00
CA PRO A 18 18.56 -7.14 -14.51
C PRO A 18 18.49 -8.26 -15.55
N LEU A 19 17.49 -9.16 -15.44
CA LEU A 19 17.27 -10.23 -16.42
C LEU A 19 16.85 -9.72 -17.81
N THR A 20 16.37 -8.49 -17.92
CA THR A 20 16.01 -7.85 -19.20
C THR A 20 17.03 -6.81 -19.66
N GLY A 21 18.23 -6.81 -19.07
CA GLY A 21 19.33 -5.93 -19.45
C GLY A 21 19.48 -4.67 -18.60
N SER A 22 18.61 -4.40 -17.62
CA SER A 22 18.72 -3.25 -16.71
C SER A 22 19.70 -3.56 -15.56
N THR A 23 21.00 -3.75 -15.91
CA THR A 23 22.04 -4.19 -14.99
C THR A 23 22.67 -3.06 -14.19
N GLY A 24 22.41 -1.81 -14.57
CA GLY A 24 22.96 -0.62 -13.93
C GLY A 24 24.29 -0.13 -14.56
N ASP A 25 24.61 -0.58 -15.76
CA ASP A 25 25.86 -0.20 -16.46
C ASP A 25 25.99 1.31 -16.67
N GLY A 26 24.83 2.02 -16.85
CA GLY A 26 24.82 3.47 -16.97
C GLY A 26 25.40 4.18 -15.75
N TYR A 27 25.17 3.66 -14.54
CA TYR A 27 25.76 4.24 -13.32
C TYR A 27 27.27 4.01 -13.28
N THR A 28 27.75 2.86 -13.75
CA THR A 28 29.18 2.57 -13.86
C THR A 28 29.86 3.48 -14.85
N LEU A 29 29.28 3.66 -16.03
CA LEU A 29 29.80 4.57 -17.07
C LEU A 29 29.81 6.01 -16.59
N ALA A 30 28.73 6.50 -15.97
CA ALA A 30 28.66 7.84 -15.41
C ALA A 30 29.74 8.07 -14.32
N LYS A 31 29.98 7.08 -13.45
CA LYS A 31 31.05 7.14 -12.46
C LYS A 31 32.43 7.22 -13.09
N GLN A 32 32.69 6.44 -14.15
CA GLN A 32 33.95 6.49 -14.91
C GLN A 32 34.17 7.88 -15.57
N ALA A 33 33.07 8.54 -15.97
CA ALA A 33 33.10 9.90 -16.50
C ALA A 33 33.22 10.98 -15.41
N GLY A 34 33.41 10.61 -14.13
CA GLY A 34 33.62 11.56 -13.04
C GLY A 34 32.36 12.01 -12.29
N HIS A 35 31.18 11.46 -12.61
CA HIS A 35 29.94 11.82 -11.91
C HIS A 35 29.80 11.12 -10.57
N THR A 36 29.23 11.82 -9.60
CA THR A 36 28.84 11.23 -8.31
C THR A 36 27.53 10.50 -8.45
N ILE A 37 27.49 9.22 -8.10
CA ILE A 37 26.28 8.40 -8.10
C ILE A 37 25.67 8.39 -6.70
N ILE A 38 24.47 8.97 -6.57
CA ILE A 38 23.68 8.90 -5.35
C ILE A 38 23.20 7.46 -5.13
N PRO A 39 23.27 6.91 -3.92
CA PRO A 39 22.80 5.55 -3.62
C PRO A 39 21.37 5.31 -4.12
N LEU A 40 21.19 4.26 -4.91
CA LEU A 40 19.90 3.90 -5.48
C LEU A 40 18.97 3.40 -4.37
N LYS A 41 17.72 3.81 -4.45
CA LYS A 41 16.64 3.34 -3.54
C LYS A 41 15.48 2.78 -4.36
N PRO A 42 14.74 1.78 -3.84
CA PRO A 42 13.52 1.31 -4.48
C PRO A 42 12.50 2.44 -4.63
N SER A 43 11.78 2.45 -5.75
CA SER A 43 10.68 3.38 -6.02
C SER A 43 9.62 2.66 -6.85
N LEU A 44 8.35 3.03 -6.68
CA LEU A 44 7.21 2.37 -7.32
C LEU A 44 7.19 0.85 -7.05
N VAL A 45 7.44 0.48 -5.80
CA VAL A 45 7.48 -0.92 -5.36
C VAL A 45 6.37 -1.18 -4.33
N PRO A 46 5.87 -2.43 -4.22
CA PRO A 46 4.93 -2.81 -3.18
C PRO A 46 5.57 -2.76 -1.79
N PHE A 47 4.73 -2.69 -0.75
CA PHE A 47 5.16 -2.76 0.64
C PHE A 47 5.00 -4.17 1.20
N THR A 48 6.00 -4.64 1.92
CA THR A 48 5.85 -5.76 2.84
C THR A 48 5.21 -5.29 4.14
N SER A 49 4.42 -6.14 4.78
CA SER A 49 3.76 -5.83 6.05
C SER A 49 4.00 -6.94 7.07
N GLY A 50 4.32 -6.57 8.30
CA GLY A 50 4.36 -7.48 9.43
C GLY A 50 2.97 -7.95 9.90
N ASP A 51 1.90 -7.30 9.41
CA ASP A 51 0.52 -7.68 9.72
C ASP A 51 0.12 -8.95 8.97
N LYS A 52 -0.02 -10.03 9.72
CA LYS A 52 -0.43 -11.34 9.19
C LYS A 52 -1.80 -11.33 8.50
N GLN A 53 -2.67 -10.39 8.82
CA GLN A 53 -4.00 -10.27 8.20
C GLN A 53 -3.92 -9.85 6.73
N CYS A 54 -2.83 -9.23 6.27
CA CYS A 54 -2.64 -8.94 4.85
C CYS A 54 -2.71 -10.22 3.99
N LYS A 55 -2.16 -11.32 4.48
CA LYS A 55 -2.23 -12.63 3.81
C LYS A 55 -3.67 -13.16 3.72
N ASP A 56 -4.47 -12.98 4.77
CA ASP A 56 -5.88 -13.40 4.78
C ASP A 56 -6.71 -12.62 3.75
N MET A 57 -6.29 -11.38 3.45
CA MET A 57 -6.92 -10.51 2.46
C MET A 57 -6.29 -10.60 1.06
N GLN A 58 -5.34 -11.51 0.82
CA GLN A 58 -4.66 -11.64 -0.48
C GLN A 58 -5.63 -11.64 -1.66
N GLY A 59 -5.34 -10.82 -2.68
CA GLY A 59 -6.15 -10.66 -3.88
C GLY A 59 -7.37 -9.75 -3.70
N LEU A 60 -7.59 -9.17 -2.51
CA LEU A 60 -8.62 -8.17 -2.30
C LEU A 60 -8.13 -6.81 -2.84
N ALA A 61 -8.77 -6.33 -3.90
CA ALA A 61 -8.61 -4.95 -4.35
C ALA A 61 -9.64 -4.06 -3.63
N LEU A 62 -9.16 -2.98 -3.05
CA LEU A 62 -9.99 -1.91 -2.49
C LEU A 62 -10.04 -0.77 -3.49
N LYS A 63 -11.25 -0.24 -3.73
CA LYS A 63 -11.50 0.91 -4.59
C LYS A 63 -12.14 2.03 -3.79
N ASN A 64 -11.85 3.26 -4.18
CA ASN A 64 -12.40 4.45 -3.55
C ASN A 64 -12.16 4.49 -2.03
N VAL A 65 -10.96 4.15 -1.63
CA VAL A 65 -10.49 4.24 -0.25
C VAL A 65 -9.46 5.36 -0.10
N ALA A 66 -9.35 5.93 1.09
CA ALA A 66 -8.27 6.86 1.39
C ALA A 66 -7.14 6.13 2.13
N LEU A 67 -5.91 6.42 1.72
CA LEU A 67 -4.69 5.87 2.31
C LEU A 67 -3.89 7.01 2.94
N ARG A 68 -3.39 6.79 4.15
CA ARG A 68 -2.38 7.62 4.79
C ARG A 68 -1.22 6.75 5.24
N ILE A 69 -0.01 7.15 4.92
CA ILE A 69 1.21 6.56 5.48
C ILE A 69 1.73 7.49 6.57
N VAL A 70 1.79 6.99 7.77
CA VAL A 70 2.19 7.75 8.96
C VAL A 70 3.53 7.22 9.48
N ASP A 71 4.48 8.12 9.69
CA ASP A 71 5.74 7.82 10.38
C ASP A 71 5.49 7.75 11.89
N LYS A 72 5.72 6.59 12.50
CA LYS A 72 5.51 6.35 13.94
C LYS A 72 6.36 7.26 14.83
N ASN A 73 7.56 7.60 14.39
CA ASN A 73 8.50 8.38 15.17
C ASN A 73 8.10 9.85 15.24
N SER A 74 7.80 10.43 14.08
CA SER A 74 7.43 11.85 13.99
C SER A 74 5.93 12.11 14.14
N LYS A 75 5.10 11.06 14.09
CA LYS A 75 3.63 11.14 14.06
C LYS A 75 3.08 11.93 12.87
N LYS A 76 3.89 12.16 11.85
CA LYS A 76 3.51 12.93 10.66
C LYS A 76 3.04 12.00 9.54
N THR A 77 2.04 12.44 8.81
CA THR A 77 1.65 11.83 7.55
C THR A 77 2.72 12.16 6.50
N VAL A 78 3.37 11.13 5.95
CA VAL A 78 4.40 11.26 4.91
C VAL A 78 3.84 11.13 3.50
N TYR A 79 2.66 10.51 3.38
CA TYR A 79 1.93 10.37 2.12
C TYR A 79 0.45 10.21 2.40
N SER A 80 -0.39 10.77 1.53
CA SER A 80 -1.85 10.62 1.57
C SER A 80 -2.39 10.63 0.14
N ASP A 81 -3.32 9.72 -0.14
CA ASP A 81 -3.94 9.58 -1.46
C ASP A 81 -5.33 8.96 -1.36
N PHE A 82 -6.12 9.10 -2.43
CA PHE A 82 -7.43 8.50 -2.59
C PHE A 82 -7.47 7.71 -3.91
N GLY A 83 -7.89 6.43 -3.85
CA GLY A 83 -7.91 5.61 -5.07
C GLY A 83 -8.03 4.13 -4.80
N GLU A 84 -7.15 3.35 -5.43
CA GLU A 84 -7.18 1.89 -5.41
C GLU A 84 -5.89 1.32 -4.81
N MET A 85 -6.05 0.21 -4.09
CA MET A 85 -4.95 -0.61 -3.58
C MET A 85 -5.30 -2.09 -3.60
N LEU A 86 -4.30 -2.94 -3.46
CA LEU A 86 -4.42 -4.39 -3.49
C LEU A 86 -3.67 -5.02 -2.31
N PHE A 87 -4.30 -5.95 -1.62
CA PHE A 87 -3.63 -6.81 -0.66
C PHE A 87 -2.95 -8.00 -1.35
N THR A 88 -1.73 -8.30 -0.94
CA THR A 88 -0.92 -9.42 -1.42
C THR A 88 -0.60 -10.38 -0.28
N HIS A 89 -0.01 -11.54 -0.59
CA HIS A 89 0.41 -12.51 0.42
C HIS A 89 1.53 -11.98 1.35
N PHE A 90 2.24 -10.94 0.94
CA PHE A 90 3.36 -10.34 1.70
C PHE A 90 3.05 -8.94 2.23
N GLY A 91 1.93 -8.33 1.84
CA GLY A 91 1.60 -6.97 2.27
C GLY A 91 0.63 -6.26 1.33
N MET A 92 1.04 -5.15 0.74
CA MET A 92 0.16 -4.27 -0.03
C MET A 92 0.83 -3.83 -1.34
N SER A 93 0.01 -3.63 -2.38
CA SER A 93 0.40 -3.15 -3.70
C SER A 93 -0.73 -2.29 -4.30
N GLY A 94 -0.66 -2.01 -5.58
CA GLY A 94 -1.63 -1.20 -6.32
C GLY A 94 -1.18 0.26 -6.45
N PRO A 95 -1.93 1.06 -7.24
CA PRO A 95 -1.45 2.39 -7.65
C PRO A 95 -1.04 3.29 -6.48
N MET A 96 -1.88 3.43 -5.45
CA MET A 96 -1.56 4.28 -4.28
C MET A 96 -0.33 3.80 -3.52
N ILE A 97 -0.15 2.49 -3.35
CA ILE A 97 0.99 1.92 -2.61
C ILE A 97 2.29 2.13 -3.40
N LEU A 98 2.25 1.90 -4.71
CA LEU A 98 3.40 2.14 -5.58
C LEU A 98 3.80 3.62 -5.54
N SER A 99 2.84 4.53 -5.66
CA SER A 99 3.10 5.98 -5.52
C SER A 99 3.65 6.32 -4.14
N ALA A 100 3.05 5.80 -3.06
CA ALA A 100 3.52 6.02 -1.69
C ALA A 100 4.99 5.63 -1.51
N SER A 101 5.42 4.52 -2.13
CA SER A 101 6.80 4.04 -2.01
C SER A 101 7.83 5.02 -2.56
N SER A 102 7.48 5.86 -3.54
CA SER A 102 8.36 6.89 -4.09
C SER A 102 8.58 8.07 -3.14
N HIS A 103 7.66 8.27 -2.19
CA HIS A 103 7.72 9.35 -1.19
C HIS A 103 8.45 8.95 0.09
N ILE A 104 8.62 7.64 0.34
CA ILE A 104 9.31 7.13 1.54
C ILE A 104 10.78 6.91 1.21
N ARG A 105 11.63 7.83 1.64
CA ARG A 105 13.08 7.80 1.34
C ARG A 105 13.90 6.95 2.31
N ASP A 106 13.42 6.78 3.53
CA ASP A 106 14.11 6.04 4.59
C ASP A 106 13.22 4.90 5.08
N ILE A 107 13.24 3.80 4.32
CA ILE A 107 12.45 2.60 4.61
C ILE A 107 13.16 1.82 5.71
N GLN A 108 12.55 1.83 6.91
CA GLN A 108 12.99 1.04 8.07
C GLN A 108 11.86 0.10 8.50
N PRO A 109 12.19 -1.13 8.93
CA PRO A 109 11.19 -2.04 9.48
C PRO A 109 10.38 -1.38 10.60
N ASP A 110 9.08 -1.62 10.61
CA ASP A 110 8.13 -1.17 11.63
C ASP A 110 8.03 0.34 11.89
N ARG A 111 8.67 1.17 11.06
CA ARG A 111 8.65 2.63 11.19
C ARG A 111 7.33 3.25 10.73
N TYR A 112 6.69 2.68 9.73
CA TYR A 112 5.52 3.28 9.09
C TYR A 112 4.24 2.48 9.37
N ILE A 113 3.12 3.20 9.45
CA ILE A 113 1.77 2.63 9.53
C ILE A 113 1.02 3.06 8.27
N ALA A 114 0.36 2.10 7.60
CA ALA A 114 -0.64 2.37 6.59
C ALA A 114 -2.02 2.42 7.26
N GLU A 115 -2.64 3.59 7.25
CA GLU A 115 -4.02 3.80 7.69
C GLU A 115 -4.91 3.84 6.46
N ILE A 116 -5.94 3.00 6.43
CA ILE A 116 -6.85 2.86 5.31
C ILE A 116 -8.25 3.21 5.78
N ASP A 117 -8.79 4.32 5.27
CA ASP A 117 -10.20 4.63 5.42
C ASP A 117 -10.99 3.93 4.31
N LEU A 118 -11.84 2.98 4.73
CA LEU A 118 -12.62 2.15 3.83
C LEU A 118 -13.88 2.86 3.30
N LYS A 119 -14.29 3.98 3.90
CA LYS A 119 -15.51 4.72 3.58
C LYS A 119 -15.31 6.24 3.67
N PRO A 120 -14.34 6.81 2.98
CA PRO A 120 -13.98 8.22 3.12
C PRO A 120 -15.08 9.21 2.69
N ALA A 121 -16.12 8.74 2.00
CA ALA A 121 -17.29 9.53 1.66
C ALA A 121 -18.31 9.65 2.81
N LEU A 122 -18.15 8.91 3.90
CA LEU A 122 -19.02 8.94 5.07
C LEU A 122 -18.26 9.55 6.24
N ASP A 123 -18.81 10.58 6.84
CA ASP A 123 -18.35 11.06 8.15
C ASP A 123 -18.71 10.05 9.25
N PHE A 124 -18.19 10.29 10.44
CA PHE A 124 -18.37 9.38 11.58
C PHE A 124 -19.86 9.19 11.94
N GLU A 125 -20.67 10.27 11.93
CA GLU A 125 -22.07 10.19 12.31
C GLU A 125 -22.90 9.42 11.29
N HIS A 126 -22.66 9.63 10.00
CA HIS A 126 -23.33 8.90 8.93
C HIS A 126 -22.91 7.43 8.91
N LEU A 127 -21.63 7.12 9.14
CA LEU A 127 -21.15 5.76 9.24
C LEU A 127 -21.74 5.02 10.44
N ASP A 128 -21.78 5.66 11.61
CA ASP A 128 -22.36 5.08 12.83
C ASP A 128 -23.86 4.78 12.65
N ARG A 129 -24.64 5.74 12.16
CA ARG A 129 -26.06 5.54 11.83
C ARG A 129 -26.27 4.39 10.85
N ARG A 130 -25.41 4.28 9.83
CA ARG A 130 -25.48 3.21 8.85
C ARG A 130 -25.22 1.86 9.50
N ILE A 131 -24.18 1.71 10.34
CA ILE A 131 -23.88 0.48 11.08
C ILE A 131 -25.03 0.09 12.00
N GLN A 132 -25.57 1.05 12.76
CA GLN A 132 -26.72 0.78 13.65
C GLN A 132 -27.96 0.28 12.89
N ASN A 133 -28.25 0.87 11.71
CA ASN A 133 -29.36 0.43 10.87
C ASN A 133 -29.11 -0.97 10.30
N ASP A 134 -27.91 -1.24 9.79
CA ASP A 134 -27.54 -2.56 9.27
C ASP A 134 -27.64 -3.64 10.39
N PHE A 135 -27.32 -3.31 11.64
CA PHE A 135 -27.49 -4.20 12.79
C PHE A 135 -28.96 -4.43 13.15
N LYS A 136 -29.79 -3.39 13.18
CA LYS A 136 -31.23 -3.51 13.42
C LYS A 136 -31.90 -4.40 12.37
N GLU A 137 -31.57 -4.21 11.09
CA GLU A 137 -32.08 -5.04 9.99
C GLU A 137 -31.63 -6.51 10.06
N ASN A 138 -30.51 -6.77 10.72
CA ASN A 138 -29.90 -8.10 10.81
C ASN A 138 -29.84 -8.63 12.25
N SER A 139 -30.73 -8.19 13.15
CA SER A 139 -30.70 -8.49 14.60
C SER A 139 -30.61 -9.98 14.95
N ASN A 140 -31.08 -10.88 14.08
CA ASN A 140 -31.01 -12.33 14.25
C ASN A 140 -29.86 -13.00 13.48
N ARG A 141 -29.01 -12.21 12.82
CA ARG A 141 -27.87 -12.71 12.03
C ARG A 141 -26.56 -12.45 12.75
N ASP A 142 -25.52 -13.14 12.28
CA ASP A 142 -24.17 -12.90 12.81
C ASP A 142 -23.67 -11.53 12.34
N VAL A 143 -22.86 -10.87 13.17
CA VAL A 143 -22.27 -9.54 12.90
C VAL A 143 -21.52 -9.55 11.56
N SER A 144 -20.84 -10.63 11.21
CA SER A 144 -20.17 -10.76 9.92
C SER A 144 -21.12 -10.62 8.73
N ASN A 145 -22.37 -11.04 8.85
CA ASN A 145 -23.39 -10.90 7.81
C ASN A 145 -23.93 -9.47 7.72
N ALA A 146 -24.05 -8.76 8.86
CA ALA A 146 -24.49 -7.36 8.87
C ALA A 146 -23.54 -6.45 8.08
N PHE A 147 -22.22 -6.71 8.17
CA PHE A 147 -21.24 -5.94 7.41
C PHE A 147 -21.16 -6.25 5.91
N SER A 148 -21.86 -7.28 5.43
CA SER A 148 -21.74 -7.73 4.02
C SER A 148 -22.19 -6.70 2.98
N LYS A 149 -23.08 -5.75 3.35
CA LYS A 149 -23.50 -4.63 2.51
C LYS A 149 -22.54 -3.43 2.58
N LEU A 150 -21.72 -3.37 3.61
CA LEU A 150 -20.83 -2.24 3.88
C LEU A 150 -19.39 -2.50 3.43
N LEU A 151 -18.90 -3.72 3.63
CA LEU A 151 -17.50 -4.10 3.39
C LEU A 151 -17.37 -5.29 2.44
N PRO A 152 -16.29 -5.37 1.66
CA PRO A 152 -15.95 -6.56 0.90
C PRO A 152 -15.79 -7.77 1.82
N ARG A 153 -16.26 -8.94 1.39
CA ARG A 153 -16.34 -10.15 2.22
C ARG A 153 -15.02 -10.55 2.89
N LYS A 154 -13.90 -10.43 2.15
CA LYS A 154 -12.56 -10.81 2.64
C LYS A 154 -12.03 -9.92 3.78
N ILE A 155 -12.50 -8.67 3.92
CA ILE A 155 -12.00 -7.76 4.95
C ILE A 155 -12.84 -7.81 6.23
N ILE A 156 -14.05 -8.38 6.19
CA ILE A 156 -14.97 -8.40 7.34
C ILE A 156 -14.33 -9.10 8.54
N VAL A 157 -13.85 -10.33 8.37
CA VAL A 157 -13.22 -11.08 9.45
C VAL A 157 -11.96 -10.40 10.01
N PRO A 158 -11.02 -9.92 9.21
CA PRO A 158 -9.90 -9.11 9.67
C PRO A 158 -10.32 -7.87 10.49
N VAL A 159 -11.33 -7.13 10.04
CA VAL A 159 -11.84 -5.96 10.76
C VAL A 159 -12.45 -6.35 12.11
N LEU A 160 -13.31 -7.38 12.15
CA LEU A 160 -13.92 -7.87 13.39
C LEU A 160 -12.87 -8.39 14.39
N LYS A 161 -11.85 -9.11 13.91
CA LYS A 161 -10.72 -9.55 14.76
C LYS A 161 -9.99 -8.37 15.39
N ARG A 162 -9.73 -7.29 14.63
CA ARG A 162 -9.11 -6.06 15.17
C ARG A 162 -10.00 -5.35 16.18
N TRP A 163 -11.29 -5.37 15.95
CA TRP A 163 -12.28 -4.79 16.84
C TRP A 163 -12.48 -5.64 18.11
N GLY A 164 -12.01 -6.89 18.13
CA GLY A 164 -12.20 -7.82 19.24
C GLY A 164 -13.62 -8.40 19.33
N VAL A 165 -14.38 -8.35 18.24
CA VAL A 165 -15.74 -8.88 18.17
C VAL A 165 -15.73 -10.26 17.50
N PRO A 166 -16.28 -11.31 18.14
CA PRO A 166 -16.47 -12.61 17.51
C PRO A 166 -17.34 -12.46 16.24
N PHE A 167 -16.93 -13.10 15.15
CA PHE A 167 -17.61 -12.96 13.84
C PHE A 167 -18.99 -13.63 13.82
N ASP A 168 -19.23 -14.61 14.72
CA ASP A 168 -20.48 -15.36 14.93
C ASP A 168 -21.36 -14.78 16.03
N LYS A 169 -20.96 -13.68 16.66
CA LYS A 169 -21.80 -12.94 17.61
C LYS A 169 -23.04 -12.43 16.89
N LYS A 170 -24.20 -12.53 17.54
CA LYS A 170 -25.46 -11.93 17.03
C LYS A 170 -25.41 -10.40 17.15
N CYS A 171 -26.08 -9.75 16.20
CA CYS A 171 -26.25 -8.29 16.19
C CYS A 171 -27.14 -7.82 17.34
#